data_9f1465c2a20c0308140e101a9c86e57f
#
_entry.id   9f1465c2a20c0308140e101a9c86e57f
#
_cell.length_a   1.000
_cell.length_b   1.000
_cell.length_c   1.000
_cell.angle_alpha   90.00
_cell.angle_beta   90.00
_cell.angle_gamma   90.00
#
_symmetry.space_group_name_H-M   'P 1'
#
loop_
_entity.id
_entity.type
_entity.pdbx_description
1 polymer ?
#
loop_
_entity_poly.entity_id
_entity_poly.type
_entity_poly.pdbx_seq_one_letter_code
_entity_poly.pdbx_strand_id
1 'polypeptide(L)'
;MFIPSNLFGYMVKYKEDWYKLYHIHYQQYPDDCIENIYWLEKAAQADFCNPQFVDFKITSEKQWEKYRYLFQMHINLKLIEQHLRLGRTYDKKCIYFYDAPWKDEYLRNMQKALECYQAGLYYWQEAKLWCEKANANSFNFLYITEKQNWEDERERIVNGELDYEKMLKREINRLEKNIKELNEMEKKY
;
A
#
# COMPACT_ATOMS: atom_id res chain seq x y z
N MET A 1 33.44 37.31 11.01
CA MET A 1 33.86 36.10 10.30
C MET A 1 32.70 35.13 10.33
N PHE A 2 31.87 35.11 9.27
CA PHE A 2 30.72 34.21 9.19
C PHE A 2 31.21 32.85 8.68
N ILE A 3 31.12 31.82 9.52
CA ILE A 3 31.32 30.45 9.13
C ILE A 3 30.00 30.01 8.47
N PRO A 4 29.94 29.68 7.17
CA PRO A 4 28.76 29.11 6.59
C PRO A 4 28.57 27.72 7.23
N SER A 5 27.55 27.55 8.04
CA SER A 5 27.10 26.24 8.43
C SER A 5 26.61 25.53 7.17
N ASN A 6 27.40 24.60 6.65
CA ASN A 6 26.97 23.67 5.64
C ASN A 6 25.87 22.80 6.25
N LEU A 7 24.63 23.24 6.12
CA LEU A 7 23.44 22.41 6.30
C LEU A 7 23.46 21.36 5.19
N PHE A 8 24.16 20.26 5.39
CA PHE A 8 23.97 19.08 4.59
C PHE A 8 22.58 18.51 4.93
N GLY A 9 21.55 18.99 4.24
CA GLY A 9 20.25 18.37 4.26
C GLY A 9 20.38 16.91 3.81
N TYR A 10 19.86 15.98 4.60
CA TYR A 10 19.78 14.58 4.19
C TYR A 10 18.93 14.50 2.92
N MET A 11 19.53 14.05 1.81
CA MET A 11 18.84 13.93 0.54
C MET A 11 18.11 12.58 0.50
N VAL A 12 16.80 12.61 0.59
CA VAL A 12 15.94 11.43 0.40
C VAL A 12 16.01 11.03 -1.07
N LYS A 13 16.55 9.87 -1.35
CA LYS A 13 16.79 9.42 -2.73
C LYS A 13 16.33 7.99 -2.98
N TYR A 14 16.56 7.09 -2.04
CA TYR A 14 16.37 5.66 -2.23
C TYR A 14 15.05 5.16 -1.66
N LYS A 15 14.65 3.99 -2.10
CA LYS A 15 13.45 3.28 -1.67
C LYS A 15 13.39 3.14 -0.14
N GLU A 16 14.49 2.78 0.47
CA GLU A 16 14.64 2.62 1.91
C GLU A 16 14.45 3.94 2.66
N ASP A 17 14.91 5.05 2.08
CA ASP A 17 14.74 6.38 2.66
C ASP A 17 13.28 6.80 2.70
N TRP A 18 12.58 6.65 1.56
CA TRP A 18 11.15 6.95 1.43
C TRP A 18 10.30 6.08 2.34
N TYR A 19 10.62 4.78 2.42
CA TYR A 19 9.93 3.86 3.32
C TYR A 19 10.16 4.21 4.79
N LYS A 20 11.35 4.68 5.15
CA LYS A 20 11.64 5.18 6.50
C LYS A 20 10.80 6.41 6.83
N LEU A 21 10.61 7.35 5.88
CA LEU A 21 9.73 8.51 6.06
C LEU A 21 8.28 8.07 6.28
N TYR A 22 7.79 7.14 5.45
CA TYR A 22 6.48 6.52 5.69
C TYR A 22 6.37 5.96 7.11
N HIS A 23 7.36 5.20 7.55
CA HIS A 23 7.32 4.57 8.88
C HIS A 23 7.27 5.60 10.01
N ILE A 24 8.08 6.64 9.93
CA ILE A 24 8.08 7.75 10.90
C ILE A 24 6.74 8.48 10.91
N HIS A 25 6.21 8.81 9.73
CA HIS A 25 4.92 9.50 9.61
C HIS A 25 3.77 8.64 10.12
N TYR A 26 3.73 7.36 9.73
CA TYR A 26 2.71 6.43 10.16
C TYR A 26 2.67 6.23 11.68
N GLN A 27 3.81 6.23 12.37
CA GLN A 27 3.86 6.14 13.83
C GLN A 27 3.22 7.36 14.51
N GLN A 28 3.32 8.54 13.91
CA GLN A 28 2.79 9.78 14.47
C GLN A 28 1.34 10.05 14.01
N TYR A 29 1.05 9.73 12.76
CA TYR A 29 -0.22 10.03 12.09
C TYR A 29 -0.76 8.80 11.34
N PRO A 30 -1.17 7.73 12.06
CA PRO A 30 -1.61 6.48 11.44
C PRO A 30 -2.89 6.61 10.61
N ASP A 31 -3.71 7.63 10.89
CA ASP A 31 -4.97 7.87 10.18
C ASP A 31 -4.85 8.86 9.00
N ASP A 32 -3.68 9.47 8.82
CA ASP A 32 -3.38 10.25 7.62
C ASP A 32 -3.01 9.33 6.45
N CYS A 33 -4.04 8.65 5.94
CA CYS A 33 -3.85 7.68 4.86
C CYS A 33 -3.32 8.34 3.58
N ILE A 34 -3.65 9.61 3.31
CA ILE A 34 -3.24 10.30 2.09
C ILE A 34 -1.74 10.51 2.07
N GLU A 35 -1.17 11.06 3.15
CA GLU A 35 0.27 11.28 3.25
C GLU A 35 1.02 9.94 3.37
N ASN A 36 0.45 8.96 4.08
CA ASN A 36 1.02 7.61 4.15
C ASN A 36 1.10 6.94 2.76
N ILE A 37 0.08 7.06 1.92
CA ILE A 37 0.08 6.58 0.54
C ILE A 37 1.16 7.31 -0.27
N TYR A 38 1.25 8.63 -0.17
CA TYR A 38 2.26 9.43 -0.87
C TYR A 38 3.69 8.92 -0.61
N TRP A 39 4.07 8.71 0.66
CA TRP A 39 5.41 8.21 1.01
C TRP A 39 5.65 6.79 0.48
N LEU A 40 4.64 5.91 0.57
CA LEU A 40 4.74 4.55 0.06
C LEU A 40 4.85 4.49 -1.48
N GLU A 41 4.12 5.33 -2.21
CA GLU A 41 4.23 5.43 -3.67
C GLU A 41 5.61 5.94 -4.09
N LYS A 42 6.16 6.95 -3.38
CA LYS A 42 7.54 7.38 -3.58
C LYS A 42 8.53 6.24 -3.34
N ALA A 43 8.34 5.47 -2.26
CA ALA A 43 9.15 4.29 -2.00
C ALA A 43 9.00 3.23 -3.10
N ALA A 44 7.79 2.95 -3.59
CA ALA A 44 7.56 1.97 -4.65
C ALA A 44 8.28 2.30 -5.95
N GLN A 45 8.38 3.60 -6.29
CA GLN A 45 8.97 4.10 -7.54
C GLN A 45 10.47 4.34 -7.48
N ALA A 46 11.04 4.61 -6.31
CA ALA A 46 12.45 4.94 -6.14
C ALA A 46 13.37 3.74 -6.39
N ASP A 47 14.64 4.01 -6.71
CA ASP A 47 15.68 2.99 -6.79
C ASP A 47 16.07 2.48 -5.40
N PHE A 48 16.58 1.26 -5.34
CA PHE A 48 17.19 0.71 -4.13
C PHE A 48 18.53 1.39 -3.81
N CYS A 49 18.86 1.49 -2.52
CA CYS A 49 20.20 1.92 -2.10
C CYS A 49 21.27 0.88 -2.48
N ASN A 50 22.54 1.22 -2.26
CA ASN A 50 23.61 0.22 -2.36
C ASN A 50 23.44 -0.80 -1.22
N PRO A 51 23.65 -2.12 -1.46
CA PRO A 51 23.55 -3.17 -0.43
C PRO A 51 24.31 -2.90 0.86
N GLN A 52 25.37 -2.11 0.80
CA GLN A 52 26.17 -1.71 1.96
C GLN A 52 25.47 -0.74 2.92
N PHE A 53 24.40 -0.08 2.47
CA PHE A 53 23.63 0.91 3.25
C PHE A 53 22.32 0.35 3.80
N VAL A 54 22.05 -0.93 3.57
CA VAL A 54 20.91 -1.63 4.19
C VAL A 54 21.17 -1.78 5.69
N ASP A 55 20.11 -1.81 6.48
CA ASP A 55 20.14 -1.88 7.96
C ASP A 55 20.68 -3.21 8.53
N PHE A 56 21.01 -4.16 7.66
CA PHE A 56 21.67 -5.43 8.01
C PHE A 56 22.69 -5.81 6.93
N LYS A 57 23.56 -6.80 7.26
CA LYS A 57 24.62 -7.23 6.35
C LYS A 57 24.08 -8.13 5.22
N ILE A 58 24.12 -7.65 4.00
CA ILE A 58 23.91 -8.47 2.81
C ILE A 58 25.17 -9.30 2.53
N THR A 59 25.04 -10.62 2.44
CA THR A 59 26.15 -11.57 2.33
C THR A 59 26.37 -12.12 0.92
N SER A 60 25.37 -11.98 0.03
CA SER A 60 25.42 -12.48 -1.33
C SER A 60 24.51 -11.71 -2.28
N GLU A 61 24.79 -11.78 -3.58
CA GLU A 61 23.93 -11.21 -4.61
C GLU A 61 22.49 -11.82 -4.58
N LYS A 62 22.38 -13.12 -4.31
CA LYS A 62 21.08 -13.78 -4.15
C LYS A 62 20.28 -13.24 -2.97
N GLN A 63 20.95 -12.96 -1.85
CA GLN A 63 20.29 -12.36 -0.68
C GLN A 63 19.81 -10.94 -1.00
N TRP A 64 20.63 -10.17 -1.72
CA TRP A 64 20.27 -8.85 -2.21
C TRP A 64 19.05 -8.89 -3.14
N GLU A 65 19.04 -9.81 -4.09
CA GLU A 65 17.95 -9.98 -5.03
C GLU A 65 16.63 -10.35 -4.31
N LYS A 66 16.69 -11.33 -3.41
CA LYS A 66 15.52 -11.73 -2.61
C LYS A 66 15.03 -10.58 -1.72
N TYR A 67 15.93 -9.84 -1.08
CA TYR A 67 15.59 -8.64 -0.28
C TYR A 67 14.78 -7.64 -1.11
N ARG A 68 15.22 -7.33 -2.32
CA ARG A 68 14.51 -6.39 -3.21
C ARG A 68 13.09 -6.86 -3.53
N TYR A 69 12.92 -8.14 -3.78
CA TYR A 69 11.59 -8.70 -4.08
C TYR A 69 10.67 -8.66 -2.86
N LEU A 70 11.16 -9.08 -1.70
CA LEU A 70 10.40 -9.03 -0.45
C LEU A 70 10.03 -7.59 -0.06
N PHE A 71 10.96 -6.65 -0.22
CA PHE A 71 10.69 -5.26 0.10
C PHE A 71 9.62 -4.66 -0.81
N GLN A 72 9.70 -4.92 -2.12
CA GLN A 72 8.70 -4.45 -3.07
C GLN A 72 7.32 -5.06 -2.80
N MET A 73 7.26 -6.36 -2.50
CA MET A 73 6.04 -7.03 -2.05
C MET A 73 5.47 -6.33 -0.80
N HIS A 74 6.29 -6.11 0.21
CA HIS A 74 5.89 -5.49 1.47
C HIS A 74 5.34 -4.05 1.29
N ILE A 75 6.01 -3.21 0.47
CA ILE A 75 5.50 -1.86 0.15
C ILE A 75 4.10 -1.94 -0.47
N ASN A 76 3.88 -2.85 -1.42
CA ASN A 76 2.58 -3.01 -2.05
C ASN A 76 1.52 -3.49 -1.05
N LEU A 77 1.86 -4.36 -0.10
CA LEU A 77 0.95 -4.75 0.99
C LEU A 77 0.58 -3.54 1.87
N LYS A 78 1.54 -2.68 2.19
CA LYS A 78 1.26 -1.45 2.95
C LYS A 78 0.39 -0.47 2.16
N LEU A 79 0.57 -0.34 0.86
CA LEU A 79 -0.31 0.45 -0.01
C LEU A 79 -1.75 -0.08 0.02
N ILE A 80 -1.95 -1.40 -0.06
CA ILE A 80 -3.28 -2.01 0.07
C ILE A 80 -3.92 -1.64 1.41
N GLU A 81 -3.19 -1.76 2.52
CA GLU A 81 -3.68 -1.43 3.86
C GLU A 81 -4.13 0.04 3.95
N GLN A 82 -3.35 0.99 3.41
CA GLN A 82 -3.68 2.41 3.44
C GLN A 82 -4.89 2.73 2.53
N HIS A 83 -4.94 2.17 1.33
CA HIS A 83 -6.09 2.35 0.43
C HIS A 83 -7.38 1.75 1.00
N LEU A 84 -7.32 0.61 1.67
CA LEU A 84 -8.46 0.02 2.39
C LEU A 84 -8.94 0.93 3.54
N ARG A 85 -8.02 1.52 4.31
CA ARG A 85 -8.37 2.45 5.38
C ARG A 85 -9.03 3.70 4.82
N LEU A 86 -8.44 4.31 3.78
CA LEU A 86 -8.97 5.50 3.10
C LEU A 86 -10.34 5.22 2.48
N GLY A 87 -10.49 4.11 1.77
CA GLY A 87 -11.75 3.69 1.18
C GLY A 87 -12.86 3.54 2.23
N ARG A 88 -12.57 2.90 3.36
CA ARG A 88 -13.51 2.77 4.48
C ARG A 88 -13.91 4.12 5.08
N THR A 89 -13.03 5.11 5.07
CA THR A 89 -13.34 6.47 5.55
C THR A 89 -14.42 7.13 4.69
N TYR A 90 -14.34 6.98 3.37
CA TYR A 90 -15.36 7.48 2.46
C TYR A 90 -16.64 6.63 2.50
N ASP A 91 -16.52 5.32 2.56
CA ASP A 91 -17.63 4.37 2.58
C ASP A 91 -18.51 4.55 3.82
N LYS A 92 -17.95 4.84 5.01
CA LYS A 92 -18.69 5.14 6.24
C LYS A 92 -19.59 6.37 6.17
N LYS A 93 -19.32 7.28 5.23
CA LYS A 93 -20.11 8.49 5.04
C LYS A 93 -21.35 8.25 4.18
N CYS A 94 -21.46 7.08 3.56
CA CYS A 94 -22.56 6.71 2.71
C CYS A 94 -23.66 6.09 3.56
N ILE A 95 -24.58 6.93 4.07
CA ILE A 95 -25.77 6.46 4.79
C ILE A 95 -26.89 6.26 3.76
N TYR A 96 -27.51 5.08 3.77
CA TYR A 96 -28.52 4.64 2.81
C TYR A 96 -29.91 5.28 3.00
N PHE A 97 -29.98 6.60 3.08
CA PHE A 97 -31.24 7.32 3.02
C PHE A 97 -31.43 7.92 1.63
N TYR A 98 -32.25 7.28 0.84
CA TYR A 98 -32.37 7.51 -0.60
C TYR A 98 -33.13 8.77 -0.99
N ASP A 99 -33.89 9.37 -0.08
CA ASP A 99 -34.69 10.59 -0.33
C ASP A 99 -34.03 11.86 0.22
N ALA A 100 -32.72 11.88 0.36
CA ALA A 100 -31.99 12.96 1.02
C ALA A 100 -31.38 13.96 0.03
N PRO A 101 -31.33 15.28 0.38
CA PRO A 101 -30.75 16.32 -0.46
C PRO A 101 -29.23 16.16 -0.74
N TRP A 102 -28.57 15.25 -0.03
CA TRP A 102 -27.14 14.93 -0.16
C TRP A 102 -26.81 13.73 -1.05
N LYS A 103 -27.75 13.30 -1.93
CA LYS A 103 -27.51 12.22 -2.89
C LYS A 103 -26.20 12.38 -3.67
N ASP A 104 -25.92 13.58 -4.17
CA ASP A 104 -24.73 13.87 -4.96
C ASP A 104 -23.43 13.78 -4.11
N GLU A 105 -23.50 14.07 -2.82
CA GLU A 105 -22.38 13.89 -1.90
C GLU A 105 -22.11 12.40 -1.65
N TYR A 106 -23.15 11.59 -1.49
CA TYR A 106 -23.01 10.15 -1.33
C TYR A 106 -22.40 9.50 -2.57
N LEU A 107 -22.85 9.90 -3.76
CA LEU A 107 -22.26 9.42 -5.01
C LEU A 107 -20.78 9.74 -5.09
N ARG A 108 -20.36 10.96 -4.75
CA ARG A 108 -18.95 11.33 -4.70
C ARG A 108 -18.16 10.51 -3.70
N ASN A 109 -18.71 10.27 -2.51
CA ASN A 109 -18.02 9.47 -1.48
C ASN A 109 -17.93 7.99 -1.88
N MET A 110 -19.00 7.41 -2.44
CA MET A 110 -18.96 6.04 -2.98
C MET A 110 -17.95 5.90 -4.11
N GLN A 111 -17.87 6.90 -5.01
CA GLN A 111 -16.89 6.90 -6.10
C GLN A 111 -15.45 6.94 -5.57
N LYS A 112 -15.16 7.80 -4.58
CA LYS A 112 -13.83 7.84 -3.94
C LYS A 112 -13.49 6.53 -3.23
N ALA A 113 -14.47 5.91 -2.54
CA ALA A 113 -14.26 4.61 -1.92
C ALA A 113 -13.97 3.52 -2.97
N LEU A 114 -14.70 3.54 -4.08
CA LEU A 114 -14.50 2.63 -5.20
C LEU A 114 -13.10 2.77 -5.80
N GLU A 115 -12.64 3.98 -6.06
CA GLU A 115 -11.28 4.28 -6.56
C GLU A 115 -10.21 3.75 -5.60
N CYS A 116 -10.40 3.93 -4.28
CA CYS A 116 -9.47 3.39 -3.28
C CYS A 116 -9.42 1.85 -3.31
N TYR A 117 -10.55 1.16 -3.42
CA TYR A 117 -10.57 -0.30 -3.46
C TYR A 117 -10.02 -0.85 -4.79
N GLN A 118 -10.23 -0.16 -5.90
CA GLN A 118 -9.63 -0.49 -7.19
C GLN A 118 -8.10 -0.32 -7.16
N ALA A 119 -7.60 0.76 -6.55
CA ALA A 119 -6.17 0.95 -6.33
C ALA A 119 -5.59 -0.17 -5.43
N GLY A 120 -6.30 -0.53 -4.35
CA GLY A 120 -5.93 -1.66 -3.50
C GLY A 120 -5.83 -2.99 -4.28
N LEU A 121 -6.75 -3.23 -5.22
CA LEU A 121 -6.72 -4.42 -6.09
C LEU A 121 -5.51 -4.41 -7.04
N TYR A 122 -5.16 -3.24 -7.59
CA TYR A 122 -3.95 -3.09 -8.41
C TYR A 122 -2.69 -3.45 -7.60
N TYR A 123 -2.52 -2.87 -6.41
CA TYR A 123 -1.36 -3.15 -5.56
C TYR A 123 -1.33 -4.61 -5.06
N TRP A 124 -2.49 -5.27 -4.95
CA TRP A 124 -2.53 -6.69 -4.66
C TRP A 124 -1.94 -7.55 -5.80
N GLN A 125 -2.23 -7.22 -7.06
CA GLN A 125 -1.61 -7.93 -8.19
C GLN A 125 -0.09 -7.71 -8.21
N GLU A 126 0.36 -6.49 -7.95
CA GLU A 126 1.79 -6.20 -7.81
C GLU A 126 2.43 -6.98 -6.65
N ALA A 127 1.79 -7.01 -5.47
CA ALA A 127 2.30 -7.78 -4.33
C ALA A 127 2.46 -9.28 -4.66
N LYS A 128 1.48 -9.87 -5.35
CA LYS A 128 1.56 -11.27 -5.80
C LYS A 128 2.72 -11.49 -6.77
N LEU A 129 2.90 -10.61 -7.75
CA LEU A 129 4.00 -10.69 -8.71
C LEU A 129 5.37 -10.69 -8.01
N TRP A 130 5.57 -9.80 -7.03
CA TRP A 130 6.82 -9.74 -6.28
C TRP A 130 6.98 -10.91 -5.32
N CYS A 131 5.89 -11.40 -4.74
CA CYS A 131 5.86 -12.63 -3.95
C CYS A 131 6.32 -13.85 -4.77
N GLU A 132 5.81 -14.02 -5.98
CA GLU A 132 6.22 -15.09 -6.90
C GLU A 132 7.72 -15.03 -7.20
N LYS A 133 8.27 -13.84 -7.47
CA LYS A 133 9.71 -13.64 -7.68
C LYS A 133 10.52 -14.01 -6.43
N ALA A 134 10.07 -13.59 -5.24
CA ALA A 134 10.74 -13.92 -3.97
C ALA A 134 10.63 -15.40 -3.60
N ASN A 135 9.64 -16.12 -4.14
CA ASN A 135 9.41 -17.54 -3.93
C ASN A 135 10.01 -18.44 -5.02
N ALA A 136 10.85 -17.90 -5.91
CA ALA A 136 11.49 -18.68 -6.95
C ALA A 136 12.40 -19.79 -6.36
N ASN A 137 12.51 -20.91 -7.05
CA ASN A 137 13.32 -22.08 -6.63
C ASN A 137 14.79 -21.73 -6.29
N SER A 138 15.33 -20.67 -6.90
CA SER A 138 16.69 -20.17 -6.61
C SER A 138 16.87 -19.72 -5.16
N PHE A 139 15.78 -19.47 -4.43
CA PHE A 139 15.77 -18.98 -3.04
C PHE A 139 15.28 -20.02 -2.02
N ASN A 140 15.05 -21.29 -2.40
CA ASN A 140 14.43 -22.31 -1.55
C ASN A 140 15.08 -22.49 -0.17
N PHE A 141 16.36 -22.24 0.00
CA PHE A 141 17.07 -22.38 1.28
C PHE A 141 17.60 -21.04 1.81
N LEU A 142 17.14 -19.95 1.21
CA LEU A 142 17.55 -18.61 1.60
C LEU A 142 16.41 -17.93 2.35
N TYR A 143 16.59 -17.76 3.67
CA TYR A 143 15.68 -17.03 4.54
C TYR A 143 16.37 -15.78 5.09
N ILE A 144 15.75 -14.63 5.00
CA ILE A 144 16.29 -13.35 5.49
C ILE A 144 15.73 -13.11 6.89
N THR A 145 16.43 -13.60 7.90
CA THR A 145 16.01 -13.54 9.31
C THR A 145 15.76 -12.12 9.79
N GLU A 146 16.55 -11.16 9.33
CA GLU A 146 16.43 -9.74 9.67
C GLU A 146 15.15 -9.10 9.12
N LYS A 147 14.48 -9.78 8.18
CA LYS A 147 13.21 -9.39 7.58
C LYS A 147 12.14 -10.48 7.73
N GLN A 148 12.12 -11.11 8.89
CA GLN A 148 11.20 -12.21 9.20
C GLN A 148 9.74 -11.85 8.86
N ASN A 149 9.27 -10.67 9.22
CA ASN A 149 7.89 -10.25 8.94
C ASN A 149 7.57 -10.26 7.43
N TRP A 150 8.53 -9.94 6.55
CA TRP A 150 8.33 -9.99 5.11
C TRP A 150 8.34 -11.41 4.56
N GLU A 151 9.16 -12.28 5.16
CA GLU A 151 9.13 -13.71 4.83
C GLU A 151 7.80 -14.36 5.27
N ASP A 152 7.29 -13.99 6.44
CA ASP A 152 5.99 -14.47 6.94
C ASP A 152 4.84 -13.96 6.04
N GLU A 153 4.88 -12.70 5.60
CA GLU A 153 3.93 -12.14 4.62
C GLU A 153 3.97 -12.95 3.31
N ARG A 154 5.17 -13.25 2.78
CA ARG A 154 5.35 -14.08 1.59
C ARG A 154 4.74 -15.47 1.78
N GLU A 155 5.03 -16.14 2.89
CA GLU A 155 4.50 -17.48 3.18
C GLU A 155 2.97 -17.47 3.26
N ARG A 156 2.38 -16.49 3.91
CA ARG A 156 0.93 -16.35 4.00
C ARG A 156 0.27 -16.13 2.65
N ILE A 157 0.92 -15.40 1.73
CA ILE A 157 0.44 -15.23 0.35
C ILE A 157 0.51 -16.56 -0.39
N VAL A 158 1.66 -17.25 -0.33
CA VAL A 158 1.88 -18.55 -1.01
C VAL A 158 0.90 -19.62 -0.53
N ASN A 159 0.63 -19.65 0.78
CA ASN A 159 -0.29 -20.61 1.39
C ASN A 159 -1.78 -20.23 1.22
N GLY A 160 -2.08 -19.06 0.64
CA GLY A 160 -3.46 -18.58 0.49
C GLY A 160 -4.12 -18.10 1.79
N GLU A 161 -3.33 -17.90 2.86
CA GLU A 161 -3.80 -17.38 4.14
C GLU A 161 -4.02 -15.86 4.12
N LEU A 162 -3.29 -15.18 3.25
CA LEU A 162 -3.44 -13.75 2.97
C LEU A 162 -3.94 -13.57 1.55
N ASP A 163 -5.21 -13.19 1.41
CA ASP A 163 -5.87 -12.93 0.13
C ASP A 163 -6.76 -11.67 0.21
N TYR A 164 -6.25 -10.57 -0.32
CA TYR A 164 -7.00 -9.33 -0.42
C TYR A 164 -7.97 -9.31 -1.62
N GLU A 165 -7.80 -10.17 -2.61
CA GLU A 165 -8.56 -10.11 -3.87
C GLU A 165 -10.05 -10.35 -3.65
N LYS A 166 -10.39 -11.40 -2.90
CA LYS A 166 -11.78 -11.76 -2.60
C LYS A 166 -12.50 -10.64 -1.85
N MET A 167 -11.82 -10.04 -0.86
CA MET A 167 -12.39 -8.95 -0.07
C MET A 167 -12.59 -7.69 -0.91
N LEU A 168 -11.56 -7.27 -1.66
CA LEU A 168 -11.61 -6.06 -2.49
C LEU A 168 -12.66 -6.20 -3.59
N LYS A 169 -12.72 -7.32 -4.30
CA LYS A 169 -13.75 -7.57 -5.33
C LYS A 169 -15.17 -7.50 -4.75
N ARG A 170 -15.38 -8.03 -3.56
CA ARG A 170 -16.68 -7.94 -2.88
C ARG A 170 -17.08 -6.49 -2.62
N GLU A 171 -16.17 -5.67 -2.08
CA GLU A 171 -16.45 -4.27 -1.79
C GLU A 171 -16.64 -3.43 -3.08
N ILE A 172 -15.84 -3.68 -4.12
CA ILE A 172 -15.99 -3.06 -5.44
C ILE A 172 -17.38 -3.36 -6.01
N ASN A 173 -17.75 -4.64 -6.11
CA ASN A 173 -19.05 -5.04 -6.65
C ASN A 173 -20.24 -4.45 -5.85
N ARG A 174 -20.11 -4.36 -4.53
CA ARG A 174 -21.11 -3.74 -3.67
C ARG A 174 -21.27 -2.25 -3.97
N LEU A 175 -20.16 -1.52 -4.08
CA LEU A 175 -20.19 -0.09 -4.38
C LEU A 175 -20.70 0.19 -5.78
N GLU A 176 -20.28 -0.55 -6.79
CA GLU A 176 -20.76 -0.41 -8.16
C GLU A 176 -22.27 -0.59 -8.25
N LYS A 177 -22.81 -1.63 -7.57
CA LYS A 177 -24.25 -1.85 -7.48
C LYS A 177 -24.95 -0.66 -6.80
N ASN A 178 -24.45 -0.20 -5.66
CA ASN A 178 -25.05 0.90 -4.91
C ASN A 178 -25.00 2.22 -5.68
N ILE A 179 -23.90 2.51 -6.37
CA ILE A 179 -23.76 3.69 -7.23
C ILE A 179 -24.78 3.65 -8.36
N LYS A 180 -24.97 2.48 -9.00
CA LYS A 180 -25.96 2.30 -10.04
C LYS A 180 -27.37 2.54 -9.52
N GLU A 181 -27.76 1.88 -8.43
CA GLU A 181 -29.07 2.04 -7.81
C GLU A 181 -29.34 3.50 -7.40
N LEU A 182 -28.35 4.17 -6.80
CA LEU A 182 -28.50 5.56 -6.40
C LEU A 182 -28.61 6.52 -7.59
N ASN A 183 -27.93 6.25 -8.71
CA ASN A 183 -28.06 7.05 -9.93
C ASN A 183 -29.46 6.94 -10.56
N GLU A 184 -30.07 5.73 -10.51
CA GLU A 184 -31.40 5.47 -11.07
C GLU A 184 -32.54 6.07 -10.22
N MET A 185 -32.27 6.45 -8.97
CA MET A 185 -33.27 7.05 -8.08
C MET A 185 -33.61 8.48 -8.49
N GLU A 186 -34.93 8.79 -8.54
CA GLU A 186 -35.40 10.15 -8.74
C GLU A 186 -35.05 11.03 -7.52
N LYS A 187 -34.79 12.33 -7.81
CA LYS A 187 -34.68 13.34 -6.75
C LYS A 187 -36.10 13.72 -6.32
N LYS A 188 -36.52 13.30 -5.13
CA LYS A 188 -37.86 13.56 -4.56
C LYS A 188 -37.85 14.68 -3.51
N TYR A 189 -37.17 15.79 -3.78
CA TYR A 189 -37.16 16.95 -2.87
C TYR A 189 -37.10 18.25 -3.61
#